data_85c8b5d049e4b4cc43cd5c48c6fc7f4b
#
_entry.id   85c8b5d049e4b4cc43cd5c48c6fc7f4b
#
_cell.length_a   1.000
_cell.length_b   1.000
_cell.length_c   1.000
_cell.angle_alpha   90.00
_cell.angle_beta   90.00
_cell.angle_gamma   90.00
#
_symmetry.space_group_name_H-M   'P 1'
#
loop_
_entity.id
_entity.type
_entity.pdbx_description
1 polymer ?
#
loop_
_entity_poly.entity_id
_entity_poly.type
_entity_poly.pdbx_seq_one_letter_code
_entity_poly.pdbx_strand_id
1 'polypeptide(L)'
;AIAELRPGDAVLDLGSGSGLDCFLSAQKVGPEGKAVGLDMNDDMLELARRNLAKVGASNVEFHKGEMESMPFPDATFNVIISNCVINLSPDKDAVFRESMRVLKPGGR
;
A
#
# COMPACT_ATOMS: atom_id res chain seq x y z
N ALA A 1 -9.01 8.73 2.14
CA ALA A 1 -8.39 9.96 1.65
C ALA A 1 -7.11 9.63 0.92
N ILE A 2 -6.93 10.22 -0.23
CA ILE A 2 -5.77 9.95 -1.07
C ILE A 2 -4.81 11.14 -0.96
N ALA A 3 -3.56 10.86 -0.60
CA ALA A 3 -2.50 11.85 -0.64
C ALA A 3 -2.25 12.27 -2.08
N GLU A 4 -1.59 13.41 -2.26
CA GLU A 4 -1.21 13.84 -3.59
C GLU A 4 -0.20 12.85 -4.19
N LEU A 5 -0.60 12.21 -5.29
CA LEU A 5 0.22 11.23 -5.99
C LEU A 5 0.80 11.84 -7.27
N ARG A 6 2.04 11.46 -7.57
CA ARG A 6 2.78 11.97 -8.72
C ARG A 6 3.14 10.82 -9.66
N PRO A 7 3.22 11.08 -10.97
CA PRO A 7 3.69 10.04 -11.89
C PRO A 7 5.04 9.45 -11.45
N GLY A 8 5.14 8.14 -11.49
CA GLY A 8 6.35 7.42 -11.09
C GLY A 8 6.45 7.09 -9.60
N ASP A 9 5.52 7.56 -8.76
CA ASP A 9 5.54 7.25 -7.34
C ASP A 9 5.32 5.76 -7.07
N ALA A 10 6.00 5.25 -6.04
CA ALA A 10 5.70 3.96 -5.43
C ALA A 10 4.83 4.22 -4.19
N VAL A 11 3.63 3.65 -4.19
CA VAL A 11 2.61 3.89 -3.15
C VAL A 11 2.38 2.61 -2.35
N LEU A 12 2.34 2.74 -1.04
CA LEU A 12 1.94 1.65 -0.14
C LEU A 12 0.56 1.97 0.44
N ASP A 13 -0.37 1.03 0.29
CA ASP A 13 -1.71 1.12 0.88
C ASP A 13 -1.81 0.17 2.07
N LEU A 14 -1.91 0.73 3.26
CA LEU A 14 -2.05 -0.05 4.49
C LEU A 14 -3.50 -0.47 4.68
N GLY A 15 -3.73 -1.78 4.80
CA GLY A 15 -5.07 -2.33 4.90
C GLY A 15 -5.82 -2.21 3.59
N SER A 16 -5.24 -2.76 2.53
CA SER A 16 -5.72 -2.57 1.16
C SER A 16 -7.11 -3.14 0.88
N GLY A 17 -7.58 -4.09 1.68
CA GLY A 17 -8.89 -4.70 1.50
C GLY A 17 -9.08 -5.29 0.10
N SER A 18 -10.14 -4.87 -0.60
CA SER A 18 -10.43 -5.34 -1.95
C SER A 18 -9.50 -4.78 -3.03
N GLY A 19 -8.65 -3.82 -2.67
CA GLY A 19 -7.67 -3.25 -3.58
C GLY A 19 -8.11 -2.00 -4.33
N LEU A 20 -9.30 -1.49 -4.07
CA LEU A 20 -9.85 -0.34 -4.84
C LEU A 20 -8.90 0.86 -4.83
N ASP A 21 -8.40 1.25 -3.66
CA ASP A 21 -7.49 2.40 -3.57
C ASP A 21 -6.16 2.14 -4.27
N CYS A 22 -5.67 0.89 -4.27
CA CYS A 22 -4.49 0.52 -5.03
C CYS A 22 -4.70 0.69 -6.53
N PHE A 23 -5.85 0.30 -7.05
CA PHE A 23 -6.15 0.46 -8.47
C PHE A 23 -6.23 1.92 -8.87
N LEU A 24 -6.88 2.75 -8.04
CA LEU A 24 -6.95 4.19 -8.28
C LEU A 24 -5.56 4.85 -8.21
N SER A 25 -4.77 4.47 -7.22
CA SER A 25 -3.40 4.97 -7.08
C SER A 25 -2.53 4.58 -8.28
N ALA A 26 -2.66 3.33 -8.74
CA ALA A 26 -1.90 2.84 -9.89
C ALA A 26 -2.19 3.65 -11.15
N GLN A 27 -3.44 4.05 -11.35
CA GLN A 27 -3.80 4.92 -12.48
C GLN A 27 -3.11 6.28 -12.39
N LYS A 28 -3.05 6.85 -11.19
CA LYS A 28 -2.47 8.18 -10.97
C LYS A 28 -0.96 8.19 -11.13
N VAL A 29 -0.28 7.15 -10.66
CA VAL A 29 1.19 7.10 -10.74
C VAL A 29 1.70 6.61 -12.09
N GLY A 30 0.84 6.00 -12.88
CA GLY A 30 1.15 5.59 -14.24
C GLY A 30 2.06 4.37 -14.33
N PRO A 31 2.46 3.99 -15.56
CA PRO A 31 3.19 2.73 -15.79
C PRO A 31 4.60 2.69 -15.18
N GLU A 32 5.19 3.85 -14.88
CA GLU A 32 6.51 3.90 -14.24
C GLU A 32 6.44 3.88 -12.72
N GLY A 33 5.26 4.09 -12.16
CA GLY A 33 5.01 3.97 -10.73
C GLY A 33 4.42 2.61 -10.39
N LYS A 34 4.10 2.43 -9.11
CA LYS A 34 3.38 1.22 -8.69
C LYS A 34 2.60 1.46 -7.41
N ALA A 35 1.58 0.64 -7.20
CA ALA A 35 0.80 0.61 -5.98
C ALA A 35 0.91 -0.78 -5.36
N VAL A 36 1.25 -0.81 -4.08
CA VAL A 36 1.41 -2.05 -3.32
C VAL A 36 0.42 -2.02 -2.16
N GLY A 37 -0.41 -3.05 -2.07
CA GLY A 37 -1.34 -3.22 -0.98
C GLY A 37 -0.79 -4.17 0.06
N LEU A 38 -0.94 -3.83 1.34
CA LEU A 38 -0.60 -4.69 2.46
C LEU A 38 -1.85 -4.98 3.26
N ASP A 39 -2.13 -6.25 3.50
CA ASP A 39 -3.26 -6.67 4.33
C ASP A 39 -2.89 -7.97 5.05
N MET A 40 -3.40 -8.13 6.26
CA MET A 40 -3.18 -9.36 7.02
C MET A 40 -4.29 -10.39 6.82
N ASN A 41 -5.39 -10.01 6.21
CA ASN A 41 -6.57 -10.87 6.03
C ASN A 41 -6.48 -11.62 4.71
N ASP A 42 -6.42 -12.96 4.79
CA ASP A 42 -6.29 -13.81 3.60
C ASP A 42 -7.48 -13.69 2.64
N ASP A 43 -8.70 -13.54 3.18
CA ASP A 43 -9.89 -13.42 2.34
C ASP A 43 -9.89 -12.13 1.54
N MET A 44 -9.44 -11.03 2.16
CA MET A 44 -9.33 -9.74 1.48
C MET A 44 -8.24 -9.79 0.40
N LEU A 45 -7.11 -10.43 0.70
CA LEU A 45 -6.04 -10.59 -0.29
C LEU A 45 -6.49 -11.41 -1.49
N GLU A 46 -7.24 -12.48 -1.26
CA GLU A 46 -7.78 -13.29 -2.35
C GLU A 46 -8.74 -12.47 -3.21
N LEU A 47 -9.61 -11.68 -2.58
CA LEU A 47 -10.52 -10.79 -3.30
C LEU A 47 -9.75 -9.75 -4.10
N ALA A 48 -8.74 -9.13 -3.50
CA ALA A 48 -7.92 -8.13 -4.18
C ALA A 48 -7.21 -8.72 -5.40
N ARG A 49 -6.66 -9.93 -5.27
CA ARG A 49 -5.99 -10.62 -6.38
C ARG A 49 -6.95 -11.02 -7.49
N ARG A 50 -8.17 -11.41 -7.14
CA ARG A 50 -9.22 -11.67 -8.15
C ARG A 50 -9.59 -10.39 -8.89
N ASN A 51 -9.73 -9.29 -8.16
CA ASN A 51 -10.02 -7.99 -8.78
C ASN A 51 -8.87 -7.54 -9.68
N LEU A 52 -7.62 -7.78 -9.25
CA LEU A 52 -6.45 -7.46 -10.06
C LEU A 52 -6.46 -8.22 -11.39
N ALA A 53 -6.82 -9.50 -11.36
CA ALA A 53 -6.93 -10.29 -12.58
C ALA A 53 -7.97 -9.72 -13.55
N LYS A 54 -9.07 -9.17 -13.03
CA LYS A 54 -10.11 -8.54 -13.85
C LYS A 54 -9.68 -7.20 -14.42
N VAL A 55 -8.99 -6.40 -13.62
CA VAL A 55 -8.53 -5.06 -14.03
C VAL A 55 -7.35 -5.16 -14.98
N GLY A 56 -6.47 -6.14 -14.77
CA GLY A 56 -5.30 -6.34 -15.62
C GLY A 56 -4.20 -5.30 -15.42
N ALA A 57 -4.16 -4.63 -14.26
CA ALA A 57 -3.14 -3.62 -13.99
C ALA A 57 -1.78 -4.28 -13.76
N SER A 58 -0.76 -3.85 -14.51
CA SER A 58 0.58 -4.41 -14.42
C SER A 58 1.43 -3.80 -13.29
N ASN A 59 0.99 -2.69 -12.72
CA ASN A 59 1.73 -1.94 -11.70
C ASN A 59 1.08 -2.01 -10.32
N VAL A 60 0.39 -3.10 -10.02
CA VAL A 60 -0.25 -3.34 -8.72
C VAL A 60 0.23 -4.67 -8.16
N GLU A 61 0.59 -4.69 -6.87
CA GLU A 61 0.95 -5.90 -6.14
C GLU A 61 0.20 -5.93 -4.82
N PHE A 62 -0.11 -7.13 -4.33
CA PHE A 62 -0.71 -7.32 -3.01
C PHE A 62 0.15 -8.28 -2.20
N HIS A 63 0.43 -7.91 -0.95
CA HIS A 63 1.26 -8.69 -0.04
C HIS A 63 0.54 -8.94 1.27
N LYS A 64 0.73 -10.12 1.81
CA LYS A 64 0.27 -10.45 3.16
C LYS A 64 1.31 -9.99 4.16
N GLY A 65 0.86 -9.32 5.21
CA GLY A 65 1.74 -8.91 6.29
C GLY A 65 1.04 -7.99 7.26
N GLU A 66 1.73 -7.73 8.36
CA GLU A 66 1.25 -6.85 9.41
C GLU A 66 1.86 -5.46 9.23
N MET A 67 1.07 -4.41 9.52
CA MET A 67 1.58 -3.05 9.42
C MET A 67 2.60 -2.72 10.51
N GLU A 68 2.64 -3.51 11.59
CA GLU A 68 3.62 -3.38 12.67
C GLU A 68 4.99 -3.97 12.30
N SER A 69 5.05 -4.79 11.26
CA SER A 69 6.28 -5.42 10.79
C SER A 69 6.15 -5.66 9.29
N MET A 70 6.44 -4.63 8.51
CA MET A 70 6.17 -4.63 7.07
C MET A 70 7.22 -5.43 6.30
N PRO A 71 6.78 -6.30 5.35
CA PRO A 71 7.69 -7.17 4.59
C PRO A 71 8.36 -6.44 3.42
N PHE A 72 8.86 -5.25 3.66
CA PHE A 72 9.48 -4.43 2.62
C PHE A 72 10.83 -3.90 3.07
N PRO A 73 11.77 -3.70 2.14
CA PRO A 73 13.05 -3.06 2.44
C PRO A 73 12.88 -1.61 2.90
N ASP A 74 13.93 -1.05 3.49
CA ASP A 74 13.97 0.37 3.84
C ASP A 74 13.85 1.22 2.58
N ALA A 75 13.27 2.41 2.72
CA ALA A 75 13.23 3.42 1.67
C ALA A 75 12.69 2.88 0.33
N THR A 76 11.55 2.19 0.37
CA THR A 76 10.94 1.57 -0.81
C THR A 76 9.86 2.46 -1.44
N PHE A 77 9.12 3.21 -0.62
CA PHE A 77 7.93 3.93 -1.06
C PHE A 77 8.07 5.43 -0.99
N ASN A 78 7.44 6.13 -1.94
CA ASN A 78 7.33 7.59 -1.93
C ASN A 78 6.16 8.07 -1.07
N VAL A 79 5.08 7.27 -1.02
CA VAL A 79 3.83 7.65 -0.36
C VAL A 79 3.26 6.46 0.36
N ILE A 80 2.71 6.69 1.56
CA ILE A 80 1.89 5.71 2.27
C ILE A 80 0.49 6.30 2.41
N ILE A 81 -0.52 5.52 2.04
CA ILE A 81 -1.93 5.88 2.26
C ILE A 81 -2.55 4.87 3.22
N SER A 82 -3.56 5.32 3.95
CA SER A 82 -4.26 4.46 4.90
C SER A 82 -5.67 4.97 5.13
N ASN A 83 -6.62 4.06 5.11
CA ASN A 83 -8.04 4.36 5.35
C ASN A 83 -8.42 4.04 6.80
N CYS A 84 -7.89 4.80 7.74
CA CYS A 84 -8.17 4.67 9.18
C CYS A 84 -7.77 3.32 9.79
N VAL A 85 -7.10 2.46 9.04
CA VAL A 85 -6.71 1.12 9.49
C VAL A 85 -5.70 1.17 10.64
N ILE A 86 -4.92 2.24 10.73
CA ILE A 86 -3.92 2.42 11.79
C ILE A 86 -4.58 2.42 13.17
N ASN A 87 -5.81 2.93 13.27
CA ASN A 87 -6.54 2.96 14.54
C ASN A 87 -6.90 1.56 15.05
N LEU A 88 -6.84 0.55 14.20
CA LEU A 88 -7.12 -0.85 14.56
C LEU A 88 -5.89 -1.57 15.09
N SER A 89 -4.72 -0.98 14.95
CA SER A 89 -3.47 -1.61 15.38
C SER A 89 -3.34 -1.56 16.90
N PRO A 90 -2.92 -2.67 17.54
CA PRO A 90 -2.61 -2.65 18.98
C PRO A 90 -1.29 -1.94 19.30
N ASP A 91 -0.44 -1.70 18.32
CA ASP A 91 0.86 -1.05 18.51
C ASP A 91 1.08 0.02 17.43
N LYS A 92 0.55 1.22 17.68
CA LYS A 92 0.65 2.34 16.75
C LYS A 92 2.08 2.84 16.60
N ASP A 93 2.90 2.74 17.64
CA ASP A 93 4.31 3.15 17.58
C ASP A 93 5.08 2.27 16.60
N ALA A 94 4.82 0.95 16.59
CA ALA A 94 5.44 0.05 15.64
C ALA A 94 5.03 0.40 14.20
N VAL A 95 3.75 0.74 13.98
CA VAL A 95 3.27 1.16 12.66
C VAL A 95 4.00 2.42 12.19
N PHE A 96 4.16 3.41 13.06
CA PHE A 96 4.88 4.63 12.72
C PHE A 96 6.35 4.35 12.38
N ARG A 97 7.03 3.54 13.20
CA ARG A 97 8.44 3.16 12.94
C ARG A 97 8.58 2.47 11.60
N GLU A 98 7.71 1.51 11.29
CA GLU A 98 7.75 0.79 10.02
C GLU A 98 7.41 1.71 8.85
N SER A 99 6.44 2.60 9.01
CA SER A 99 6.10 3.58 7.97
C SER A 99 7.29 4.49 7.64
N MET A 100 7.96 4.99 8.67
CA MET A 100 9.15 5.83 8.45
C MET A 100 10.29 5.05 7.82
N ARG A 101 10.45 3.78 8.20
CA ARG A 101 11.51 2.92 7.66
C ARG A 101 11.33 2.67 6.16
N VAL A 102 10.10 2.35 5.73
CA VAL A 102 9.85 1.99 4.31
C VAL A 102 9.66 3.20 3.40
N LEU A 103 9.48 4.41 3.97
CA LEU A 103 9.41 5.63 3.19
C LEU A 103 10.80 6.08 2.75
N LYS A 104 10.91 6.52 1.50
CA LYS A 104 12.11 7.20 1.00
C LYS A 104 12.28 8.55 1.70
N PRO A 105 13.51 9.06 1.82
CA PRO A 105 13.71 10.44 2.31
C PRO A 105 12.85 11.42 1.52
N GLY A 106 12.14 12.29 2.23
CA GLY A 106 11.18 13.21 1.60
C GLY A 106 9.85 12.58 1.24
N GLY A 107 9.63 11.32 1.59
CA GLY A 107 8.36 10.64 1.36
C GLY A 107 7.22 11.17 2.23
N ARG A 108 6.02 10.84 1.86
CA ARG A 108 4.81 11.36 2.49
C ARG A 108 3.70 10.29 2.61
#